data_ef8d4131106a65bfe3d8cb6c2cca2236
#
_entry.id   ef8d4131106a65bfe3d8cb6c2cca2236
#
_cell.length_a   1.000
_cell.length_b   1.000
_cell.length_c   1.000
_cell.angle_alpha   90.00
_cell.angle_beta   90.00
_cell.angle_gamma   90.00
#
_symmetry.space_group_name_H-M   'P 1'
#
loop_
_entity.id
_entity.type
_entity.pdbx_description
1 polymer ?
#
loop_
_entity_poly.entity_id
_entity_poly.type
_entity_poly.pdbx_seq_one_letter_code
_entity_poly.pdbx_strand_id
1 'polypeptide(L)'
;MKKQYNLNLATPPQRGGTAMLTMDAAAVSSGLAFLESELEKLDPLLREPLTSTTYPRDIEIESGGGWVEATSAFNVEYSVTGGQADGVGGIQNAVRRIQADLSKDLYKVLPYEVSMSIKIQDQLRGAVTGRSIEDIYNDGIRLDYDKYMDINTYLGQAAYGTTGLLNDKQITATSVTAGASGQTDWAHKTPTEILNDIDEAIIAGWTGAQYDNSAIPNHILIDPANFAYINRTMVSVNGYPTPVSIMQYLVDHNIAKAKGVDLVIAECRFCIGAGVGKKNRMVAYVNQRRFVGMDVPVPMSRVMTQPNVGTASYDSLYMANVGQVKIHYIDPFIYRDGI
;
A
#
# COMPACT_ATOMS: atom_id res chain seq x y z
N MET A 1 -14.73 3.58 -14.06
CA MET A 1 -15.59 4.36 -14.98
C MET A 1 -15.09 4.10 -16.39
N LYS A 2 -15.78 3.22 -17.13
CA LYS A 2 -15.47 3.03 -18.56
C LYS A 2 -15.87 4.30 -19.28
N LYS A 3 -14.91 5.06 -19.80
CA LYS A 3 -15.19 6.08 -20.78
C LYS A 3 -15.62 5.37 -22.07
N GLN A 4 -16.91 5.27 -22.30
CA GLN A 4 -17.42 5.00 -23.65
C GLN A 4 -17.11 6.25 -24.47
N TYR A 5 -16.19 6.12 -25.42
CA TYR A 5 -16.05 7.10 -26.46
C TYR A 5 -17.21 6.89 -27.42
N ASN A 6 -18.28 7.69 -27.27
CA ASN A 6 -19.26 7.87 -28.34
C ASN A 6 -18.54 8.67 -29.43
N LEU A 7 -18.08 7.96 -30.46
CA LEU A 7 -17.75 8.58 -31.73
C LEU A 7 -19.06 9.06 -32.34
N ASN A 8 -19.54 10.24 -31.93
CA ASN A 8 -20.50 10.99 -32.72
C ASN A 8 -19.76 11.47 -33.96
N LEU A 9 -19.72 10.61 -34.98
CA LEU A 9 -19.38 11.03 -36.31
C LEU A 9 -20.47 12.04 -36.72
N ALA A 10 -20.11 13.31 -36.70
CA ALA A 10 -20.97 14.37 -37.17
C ALA A 10 -21.43 13.98 -38.56
N THR A 11 -22.74 13.85 -38.73
CA THR A 11 -23.35 13.67 -40.04
C THR A 11 -22.80 14.75 -40.96
N PRO A 12 -22.16 14.42 -42.07
CA PRO A 12 -21.64 15.44 -42.95
C PRO A 12 -22.79 16.33 -43.42
N PRO A 13 -22.60 17.65 -43.50
CA PRO A 13 -23.67 18.53 -43.91
C PRO A 13 -24.20 18.09 -45.26
N GLN A 14 -25.49 17.82 -45.34
CA GLN A 14 -26.15 17.49 -46.61
C GLN A 14 -26.02 18.68 -47.55
N ARG A 15 -25.12 18.61 -48.52
CA ARG A 15 -25.16 19.46 -49.72
C ARG A 15 -26.22 18.87 -50.63
N GLY A 16 -27.21 19.68 -50.87
CA GLY A 16 -28.35 19.32 -51.72
C GLY A 16 -27.97 18.83 -53.11
N GLY A 17 -28.68 17.78 -53.55
CA GLY A 17 -28.95 17.48 -54.92
C GLY A 17 -27.87 16.75 -55.69
N THR A 18 -27.73 15.45 -55.46
CA THR A 18 -27.37 14.48 -56.48
C THR A 18 -28.09 13.18 -56.17
N ALA A 19 -28.57 12.52 -57.26
CA ALA A 19 -29.36 11.31 -57.17
C ALA A 19 -28.73 10.30 -56.23
N MET A 20 -29.38 10.09 -55.09
CA MET A 20 -29.00 9.02 -54.17
C MET A 20 -29.26 7.70 -54.84
N LEU A 21 -28.24 6.93 -55.07
CA LEU A 21 -28.39 5.48 -55.21
C LEU A 21 -29.17 5.01 -53.98
N THR A 22 -30.36 4.52 -54.18
CA THR A 22 -31.18 3.90 -53.14
C THR A 22 -30.54 2.58 -52.75
N MET A 23 -29.47 2.64 -51.99
CA MET A 23 -28.99 1.48 -51.26
C MET A 23 -29.81 1.36 -49.99
N ASP A 24 -30.27 0.15 -49.72
CA ASP A 24 -30.99 -0.18 -48.49
C ASP A 24 -30.16 0.32 -47.29
N ALA A 25 -30.78 1.02 -46.34
CA ALA A 25 -30.11 1.60 -45.19
C ALA A 25 -29.30 0.58 -44.38
N ALA A 26 -29.76 -0.68 -44.40
CA ALA A 26 -29.04 -1.79 -43.79
C ALA A 26 -27.74 -2.16 -44.54
N ALA A 27 -27.76 -2.10 -45.89
CA ALA A 27 -26.58 -2.38 -46.71
C ALA A 27 -25.55 -1.24 -46.64
N VAL A 28 -26.00 0.00 -46.53
CA VAL A 28 -25.12 1.17 -46.32
C VAL A 28 -24.50 1.12 -44.93
N SER A 29 -25.26 0.76 -43.91
CA SER A 29 -24.76 0.62 -42.53
C SER A 29 -23.74 -0.51 -42.42
N SER A 30 -23.97 -1.66 -43.07
CA SER A 30 -23.00 -2.78 -43.03
C SER A 30 -21.74 -2.49 -43.86
N GLY A 31 -21.88 -1.78 -44.98
CA GLY A 31 -20.74 -1.33 -45.80
C GLY A 31 -19.88 -0.27 -45.10
N LEU A 32 -20.52 0.68 -44.41
CA LEU A 32 -19.80 1.66 -43.57
C LEU A 32 -19.06 1.00 -42.42
N ALA A 33 -19.70 0.06 -41.73
CA ALA A 33 -19.07 -0.68 -40.64
C ALA A 33 -17.86 -1.51 -41.12
N PHE A 34 -17.95 -2.08 -42.35
CA PHE A 34 -16.84 -2.80 -42.97
C PHE A 34 -15.69 -1.84 -43.31
N LEU A 35 -16.00 -0.69 -43.96
CA LEU A 35 -15.02 0.32 -44.30
C LEU A 35 -14.37 0.97 -43.05
N GLU A 36 -15.15 1.19 -42.02
CA GLU A 36 -14.64 1.67 -40.74
C GLU A 36 -13.64 0.68 -40.11
N SER A 37 -13.93 -0.61 -40.16
CA SER A 37 -13.04 -1.64 -39.64
C SER A 37 -11.72 -1.79 -40.45
N GLU A 38 -11.76 -1.50 -41.74
CA GLU A 38 -10.59 -1.53 -42.62
C GLU A 38 -9.72 -0.26 -42.56
N LEU A 39 -10.37 0.88 -42.20
CA LEU A 39 -9.69 2.17 -42.04
C LEU A 39 -9.28 2.43 -40.61
N GLU A 40 -9.66 1.57 -39.66
CA GLU A 40 -9.31 1.70 -38.28
C GLU A 40 -7.82 1.42 -38.06
N LYS A 41 -7.06 2.45 -37.74
CA LYS A 41 -5.69 2.28 -37.26
C LYS A 41 -5.75 1.70 -35.86
N LEU A 42 -5.57 0.39 -35.75
CA LEU A 42 -5.45 -0.30 -34.47
C LEU A 42 -4.24 0.26 -33.69
N ASP A 43 -4.50 0.85 -32.53
CA ASP A 43 -3.45 1.18 -31.58
C ASP A 43 -2.90 -0.14 -30.99
N PRO A 44 -1.63 -0.48 -31.18
CA PRO A 44 -1.07 -1.71 -30.63
C PRO A 44 -0.94 -1.68 -29.10
N LEU A 45 -1.07 -0.51 -28.48
CA LEU A 45 -0.96 -0.35 -27.03
C LEU A 45 -2.23 -0.78 -26.32
N LEU A 46 -2.12 -1.78 -25.48
CA LEU A 46 -3.15 -2.13 -24.50
C LEU A 46 -3.07 -1.14 -23.33
N ARG A 47 -4.21 -0.54 -23.01
CA ARG A 47 -4.30 0.42 -21.90
C ARG A 47 -4.86 -0.30 -20.69
N GLU A 48 -4.00 -0.51 -19.71
CA GLU A 48 -4.37 -1.09 -18.43
C GLU A 48 -4.98 -0.03 -17.50
N PRO A 49 -5.81 -0.45 -16.53
CA PRO A 49 -6.29 0.45 -15.49
C PRO A 49 -5.11 1.02 -14.69
N LEU A 50 -5.06 2.34 -14.54
CA LEU A 50 -4.05 3.01 -13.73
C LEU A 50 -4.25 2.63 -12.25
N THR A 51 -3.27 1.98 -11.68
CA THR A 51 -3.24 1.57 -10.26
C THR A 51 -1.82 1.75 -9.75
N SER A 52 -1.68 2.32 -8.57
CA SER A 52 -0.39 2.34 -7.88
C SER A 52 -0.37 1.22 -6.85
N THR A 53 0.69 0.44 -6.87
CA THR A 53 0.99 -0.59 -5.87
C THR A 53 2.14 -0.09 -5.02
N THR A 54 1.91 0.09 -3.73
CA THR A 54 2.86 0.75 -2.83
C THR A 54 3.39 -0.18 -1.72
N TYR A 55 2.75 -1.31 -1.49
CA TYR A 55 3.13 -2.24 -0.42
C TYR A 55 4.59 -2.71 -0.46
N PRO A 56 5.25 -2.94 -1.63
CA PRO A 56 6.63 -3.43 -1.62
C PRO A 56 7.65 -2.39 -1.12
N ARG A 57 7.27 -1.10 -1.16
CA ARG A 57 8.09 -0.01 -0.63
C ARG A 57 7.96 0.10 0.90
N ASP A 58 6.76 -0.16 1.40
CA ASP A 58 6.34 0.22 2.74
C ASP A 58 6.43 -0.94 3.75
N ILE A 59 6.61 -2.19 3.29
CA ILE A 59 6.76 -3.35 4.16
C ILE A 59 7.69 -4.41 3.56
N GLU A 60 8.52 -5.01 4.40
CA GLU A 60 9.31 -6.16 3.99
C GLU A 60 8.48 -7.43 3.96
N ILE A 61 8.57 -8.17 2.85
CA ILE A 61 7.83 -9.41 2.61
C ILE A 61 8.78 -10.59 2.63
N GLU A 62 8.42 -11.60 3.41
CA GLU A 62 9.10 -12.88 3.39
C GLU A 62 8.26 -13.94 2.72
N SER A 63 8.86 -14.62 1.73
CA SER A 63 8.23 -15.73 1.04
C SER A 63 8.76 -17.06 1.55
N GLY A 64 7.87 -18.04 1.69
CA GLY A 64 8.21 -19.41 2.09
C GLY A 64 7.43 -19.89 3.30
N GLY A 65 7.43 -21.21 3.50
CA GLY A 65 6.68 -21.87 4.57
C GLY A 65 5.58 -22.81 4.08
N GLY A 66 5.18 -22.70 2.80
CA GLY A 66 4.16 -23.57 2.20
C GLY A 66 2.73 -23.25 2.63
N TRP A 67 1.84 -24.20 2.48
CA TRP A 67 0.42 -24.08 2.81
C TRP A 67 0.19 -24.21 4.30
N VAL A 68 0.38 -23.10 5.04
CA VAL A 68 0.18 -23.01 6.49
C VAL A 68 -1.04 -22.14 6.79
N GLU A 69 -1.74 -22.43 7.89
CA GLU A 69 -2.91 -21.66 8.33
C GLU A 69 -2.53 -20.47 9.22
N ALA A 70 -1.36 -20.53 9.85
CA ALA A 70 -0.85 -19.47 10.69
C ALA A 70 0.68 -19.45 10.67
N THR A 71 1.24 -18.26 10.79
CA THR A 71 2.66 -18.05 11.06
C THR A 71 2.86 -17.60 12.50
N SER A 72 4.01 -17.92 13.09
CA SER A 72 4.28 -17.61 14.49
C SER A 72 5.54 -16.78 14.65
N ALA A 73 5.52 -15.85 15.59
CA ALA A 73 6.70 -15.18 16.10
C ALA A 73 6.93 -15.55 17.56
N PHE A 74 8.19 -15.67 17.94
CA PHE A 74 8.59 -15.89 19.32
C PHE A 74 9.15 -14.61 19.89
N ASN A 75 8.59 -14.17 21.02
CA ASN A 75 9.09 -13.04 21.79
C ASN A 75 9.80 -13.56 23.04
N VAL A 76 10.91 -12.97 23.38
CA VAL A 76 11.69 -13.30 24.57
C VAL A 76 11.68 -12.10 25.50
N GLU A 77 11.15 -12.28 26.68
CA GLU A 77 11.19 -11.28 27.74
C GLU A 77 12.24 -11.69 28.78
N TYR A 78 13.10 -10.75 29.13
CA TYR A 78 14.08 -10.96 30.16
C TYR A 78 13.64 -10.25 31.44
N SER A 79 13.43 -11.01 32.50
CA SER A 79 13.20 -10.47 33.85
C SER A 79 14.42 -10.72 34.74
N VAL A 80 14.76 -9.73 35.53
CA VAL A 80 15.86 -9.84 36.49
C VAL A 80 15.29 -9.82 37.90
N THR A 81 15.38 -10.94 38.57
CA THR A 81 15.01 -11.07 40.00
C THR A 81 16.25 -11.05 40.87
N GLY A 82 16.24 -10.24 41.91
CA GLY A 82 17.36 -10.14 42.88
C GLY A 82 17.68 -8.69 43.22
N GLY A 83 18.21 -8.49 44.41
CA GLY A 83 18.48 -7.18 44.95
C GLY A 83 19.50 -6.37 44.16
N GLN A 84 19.40 -5.06 44.30
CA GLN A 84 20.40 -4.12 43.81
C GLN A 84 21.75 -4.52 44.40
N ALA A 85 22.76 -4.69 43.57
CA ALA A 85 24.11 -4.93 44.05
C ALA A 85 24.60 -3.63 44.70
N ASP A 86 24.39 -3.50 46.00
CA ASP A 86 25.12 -2.50 46.79
C ASP A 86 26.60 -2.89 46.74
N GLY A 87 27.41 -2.00 46.20
CA GLY A 87 28.87 -2.20 46.06
C GLY A 87 29.66 -2.30 47.39
N VAL A 88 28.94 -2.49 48.49
CA VAL A 88 29.51 -2.70 49.83
C VAL A 88 29.03 -4.08 50.28
N GLY A 89 29.96 -5.02 50.39
CA GLY A 89 29.75 -6.44 50.74
C GLY A 89 28.88 -6.71 51.97
N GLY A 90 27.61 -6.48 51.85
CA GLY A 90 26.61 -6.86 52.84
C GLY A 90 26.20 -8.31 52.68
N ILE A 91 25.95 -9.00 53.77
CA ILE A 91 25.60 -10.41 53.93
C ILE A 91 24.31 -10.86 53.20
N GLN A 92 23.66 -9.97 52.44
CA GLN A 92 22.47 -10.25 51.63
C GLN A 92 22.74 -10.12 50.13
N ASN A 93 23.85 -10.62 49.67
CA ASN A 93 24.15 -10.69 48.23
C ASN A 93 23.30 -11.77 47.57
N ALA A 94 22.04 -11.45 47.34
CA ALA A 94 21.21 -12.26 46.44
C ALA A 94 21.76 -12.11 45.01
N VAL A 95 22.39 -13.16 44.52
CA VAL A 95 22.86 -13.22 43.13
C VAL A 95 21.69 -12.90 42.20
N ARG A 96 21.85 -11.92 41.35
CA ARG A 96 20.83 -11.61 40.34
C ARG A 96 20.59 -12.81 39.45
N ARG A 97 19.35 -13.20 39.35
CA ARG A 97 18.91 -14.26 38.42
C ARG A 97 18.22 -13.61 37.23
N ILE A 98 18.69 -13.96 36.05
CA ILE A 98 18.03 -13.61 34.80
C ILE A 98 17.10 -14.78 34.46
N GLN A 99 15.85 -14.50 34.28
CA GLN A 99 14.83 -15.42 33.74
C GLN A 99 14.45 -14.96 32.34
N ALA A 100 14.32 -15.90 31.44
CA ALA A 100 13.85 -15.67 30.09
C ALA A 100 12.49 -16.35 29.94
N ASP A 101 11.46 -15.56 29.71
CA ASP A 101 10.13 -16.05 29.39
C ASP A 101 9.92 -15.97 27.87
N LEU A 102 9.44 -17.08 27.29
CA LEU A 102 9.14 -17.17 25.88
C LEU A 102 7.62 -17.07 25.70
N SER A 103 7.18 -16.08 24.94
CA SER A 103 5.82 -15.99 24.43
C SER A 103 5.78 -16.26 22.93
N LYS A 104 4.64 -16.74 22.45
CA LYS A 104 4.43 -17.06 21.05
C LYS A 104 3.19 -16.35 20.54
N ASP A 105 3.39 -15.46 19.58
CA ASP A 105 2.30 -14.82 18.85
C ASP A 105 1.94 -15.59 17.60
N LEU A 106 0.65 -15.70 17.32
CA LEU A 106 0.13 -16.36 16.15
C LEU A 106 -0.52 -15.34 15.23
N TYR A 107 -0.10 -15.36 13.97
CA TYR A 107 -0.61 -14.50 12.92
C TYR A 107 -1.33 -15.33 11.88
N LYS A 108 -2.51 -14.88 11.49
CA LYS A 108 -3.36 -15.58 10.52
C LYS A 108 -2.77 -15.49 9.13
N VAL A 109 -2.95 -16.56 8.38
CA VAL A 109 -2.63 -16.62 6.95
C VAL A 109 -3.93 -16.89 6.20
N LEU A 110 -4.17 -16.12 5.15
CA LEU A 110 -5.41 -16.16 4.38
C LEU A 110 -5.11 -16.66 2.96
N PRO A 111 -5.87 -17.64 2.46
CA PRO A 111 -5.74 -18.07 1.08
C PRO A 111 -6.34 -16.99 0.16
N TYR A 112 -5.64 -16.72 -0.93
CA TYR A 112 -6.12 -15.94 -2.05
C TYR A 112 -6.32 -16.87 -3.24
N GLU A 113 -7.49 -16.85 -3.84
CA GLU A 113 -7.85 -17.71 -4.95
C GLU A 113 -8.51 -16.88 -6.05
N VAL A 114 -8.05 -17.05 -7.26
CA VAL A 114 -8.65 -16.43 -8.44
C VAL A 114 -8.65 -17.40 -9.61
N SER A 115 -9.74 -17.49 -10.32
CA SER A 115 -9.86 -18.34 -11.50
C SER A 115 -10.03 -17.48 -12.75
N MET A 116 -9.43 -17.91 -13.85
CA MET A 116 -9.71 -17.36 -15.17
C MET A 116 -10.27 -18.44 -16.07
N SER A 117 -11.21 -18.05 -16.93
CA SER A 117 -11.82 -18.92 -17.94
C SER A 117 -11.67 -18.27 -19.32
N ILE A 118 -10.97 -18.95 -20.21
CA ILE A 118 -10.75 -18.48 -21.60
C ILE A 118 -11.51 -19.39 -22.54
N LYS A 119 -12.48 -18.82 -23.27
CA LYS A 119 -13.21 -19.56 -24.28
C LYS A 119 -12.31 -19.89 -25.47
N ILE A 120 -12.43 -21.11 -26.00
CA ILE A 120 -11.66 -21.57 -27.17
C ILE A 120 -11.86 -20.63 -28.36
N GLN A 121 -13.08 -20.11 -28.55
CA GLN A 121 -13.37 -19.16 -29.62
C GLN A 121 -12.60 -17.86 -29.51
N ASP A 122 -12.44 -17.34 -28.28
CA ASP A 122 -11.70 -16.09 -28.06
C ASP A 122 -10.21 -16.30 -28.25
N GLN A 123 -9.69 -17.46 -27.87
CA GLN A 123 -8.30 -17.84 -28.12
C GLN A 123 -8.01 -17.93 -29.65
N LEU A 124 -8.91 -18.54 -30.41
CA LEU A 124 -8.79 -18.62 -31.86
C LEU A 124 -8.86 -17.24 -32.53
N ARG A 125 -9.75 -16.35 -32.05
CA ARG A 125 -9.82 -14.96 -32.51
C ARG A 125 -8.58 -14.16 -32.16
N GLY A 126 -8.06 -14.34 -30.95
CA GLY A 126 -6.81 -13.73 -30.52
C GLY A 126 -5.62 -14.11 -31.40
N ALA A 127 -5.55 -15.38 -31.80
CA ALA A 127 -4.51 -15.86 -32.71
C ALA A 127 -4.57 -15.18 -34.09
N VAL A 128 -5.76 -14.85 -34.59
CA VAL A 128 -5.94 -14.13 -35.86
C VAL A 128 -5.49 -12.66 -35.73
N THR A 129 -5.73 -12.03 -34.59
CA THR A 129 -5.36 -10.63 -34.34
C THR A 129 -3.93 -10.45 -33.85
N GLY A 130 -3.17 -11.55 -33.64
CA GLY A 130 -1.81 -11.52 -33.14
C GLY A 130 -1.68 -11.08 -31.67
N ARG A 131 -2.79 -11.13 -30.91
CA ARG A 131 -2.82 -10.78 -29.47
C ARG A 131 -3.01 -12.03 -28.64
N SER A 132 -2.18 -12.19 -27.61
CA SER A 132 -2.34 -13.25 -26.63
C SER A 132 -3.41 -12.84 -25.61
N ILE A 133 -4.55 -13.51 -25.66
CA ILE A 133 -5.62 -13.28 -24.68
C ILE A 133 -5.20 -13.79 -23.31
N GLU A 134 -4.40 -14.86 -23.26
CA GLU A 134 -3.88 -15.40 -22.00
C GLU A 134 -3.01 -14.38 -21.27
N ASP A 135 -2.16 -13.62 -21.98
CA ASP A 135 -1.31 -12.60 -21.37
C ASP A 135 -2.14 -11.47 -20.77
N ILE A 136 -3.19 -11.02 -21.50
CA ILE A 136 -4.10 -9.98 -21.00
C ILE A 136 -4.79 -10.41 -19.69
N TYR A 137 -5.24 -11.67 -19.62
CA TYR A 137 -5.85 -12.19 -18.39
C TYR A 137 -4.83 -12.36 -17.26
N ASN A 138 -3.61 -12.79 -17.58
CA ASN A 138 -2.53 -12.92 -16.59
C ASN A 138 -2.15 -11.56 -15.98
N ASP A 139 -2.06 -10.52 -16.80
CA ASP A 139 -1.80 -9.14 -16.34
C ASP A 139 -2.96 -8.64 -15.45
N GLY A 140 -4.21 -8.95 -15.84
CA GLY A 140 -5.37 -8.65 -15.01
C GLY A 140 -5.36 -9.34 -13.65
N ILE A 141 -4.96 -10.62 -13.58
CA ILE A 141 -4.84 -11.37 -12.33
C ILE A 141 -3.72 -10.80 -11.45
N ARG A 142 -2.57 -10.47 -12.07
CA ARG A 142 -1.46 -9.83 -11.35
C ARG A 142 -1.90 -8.50 -10.73
N LEU A 143 -2.61 -7.67 -11.50
CA LEU A 143 -3.13 -6.40 -11.03
C LEU A 143 -4.13 -6.57 -9.86
N ASP A 144 -4.99 -7.58 -9.92
CA ASP A 144 -5.95 -7.88 -8.86
C ASP A 144 -5.23 -8.37 -7.59
N TYR A 145 -4.23 -9.24 -7.75
CA TYR A 145 -3.40 -9.69 -6.64
C TYR A 145 -2.63 -8.54 -5.97
N ASP A 146 -2.05 -7.63 -6.76
CA ASP A 146 -1.33 -6.47 -6.23
C ASP A 146 -2.26 -5.54 -5.45
N LYS A 147 -3.50 -5.34 -5.92
CA LYS A 147 -4.52 -4.60 -5.17
C LYS A 147 -4.93 -5.30 -3.87
N TYR A 148 -5.07 -6.61 -3.92
CA TYR A 148 -5.35 -7.41 -2.73
C TYR A 148 -4.23 -7.28 -1.70
N MET A 149 -2.96 -7.35 -2.16
CA MET A 149 -1.79 -7.17 -1.30
C MET A 149 -1.74 -5.77 -0.68
N ASP A 150 -2.02 -4.71 -1.45
CA ASP A 150 -2.12 -3.34 -0.91
C ASP A 150 -3.17 -3.24 0.20
N ILE A 151 -4.39 -3.74 -0.06
CA ILE A 151 -5.47 -3.70 0.94
C ILE A 151 -5.09 -4.48 2.19
N ASN A 152 -4.53 -5.68 2.01
CA ASN A 152 -4.13 -6.54 3.14
C ASN A 152 -3.00 -5.91 3.97
N THR A 153 -2.05 -5.23 3.32
CA THR A 153 -0.94 -4.55 3.99
C THR A 153 -1.41 -3.33 4.79
N TYR A 154 -2.24 -2.48 4.21
CA TYR A 154 -2.61 -1.21 4.87
C TYR A 154 -3.82 -1.33 5.79
N LEU A 155 -4.82 -2.09 5.41
CA LEU A 155 -6.09 -2.17 6.16
C LEU A 155 -6.32 -3.54 6.78
N GLY A 156 -5.68 -4.59 6.27
CA GLY A 156 -6.03 -5.96 6.61
C GLY A 156 -7.43 -6.34 6.11
N GLN A 157 -7.92 -7.47 6.56
CA GLN A 157 -9.24 -7.98 6.21
C GLN A 157 -10.14 -8.06 7.44
N ALA A 158 -11.01 -7.10 7.60
CA ALA A 158 -11.91 -6.99 8.73
C ALA A 158 -12.81 -8.23 8.91
N ALA A 159 -13.21 -8.88 7.82
CA ALA A 159 -14.01 -10.10 7.84
C ALA A 159 -13.33 -11.25 8.58
N TYR A 160 -12.01 -11.33 8.53
CA TYR A 160 -11.20 -12.34 9.22
C TYR A 160 -10.56 -11.83 10.51
N GLY A 161 -10.83 -10.56 10.87
CA GLY A 161 -10.31 -9.92 12.07
C GLY A 161 -8.81 -9.65 12.01
N THR A 162 -8.22 -9.53 10.81
CA THR A 162 -6.83 -9.11 10.63
C THR A 162 -6.74 -7.60 10.51
N THR A 163 -5.62 -7.05 10.94
CA THR A 163 -5.29 -5.62 10.88
C THR A 163 -4.12 -5.39 9.94
N GLY A 164 -3.99 -4.17 9.44
CA GLY A 164 -2.88 -3.73 8.62
C GLY A 164 -2.07 -2.63 9.29
N LEU A 165 -1.19 -1.98 8.54
CA LEU A 165 -0.30 -0.92 9.03
C LEU A 165 -1.05 0.30 9.60
N LEU A 166 -2.28 0.56 9.15
CA LEU A 166 -3.00 1.80 9.48
C LEU A 166 -4.06 1.64 10.58
N ASN A 167 -4.39 0.42 10.97
CA ASN A 167 -5.55 0.18 11.84
C ASN A 167 -5.29 -0.87 12.93
N ASP A 168 -4.05 -1.06 13.33
CA ASP A 168 -3.75 -1.95 14.45
C ASP A 168 -4.35 -1.39 15.73
N LYS A 169 -5.04 -2.27 16.48
CA LYS A 169 -5.78 -1.89 17.70
C LYS A 169 -4.88 -1.73 18.92
N GLN A 170 -3.69 -2.28 18.88
CA GLN A 170 -2.74 -2.19 19.98
C GLN A 170 -2.04 -0.83 20.01
N ILE A 171 -2.03 -0.11 18.89
CA ILE A 171 -1.38 1.18 18.75
C ILE A 171 -2.40 2.28 19.05
N THR A 172 -2.12 3.07 20.09
CA THR A 172 -2.97 4.19 20.46
C THR A 172 -2.73 5.38 19.52
N ALA A 173 -3.77 5.78 18.81
CA ALA A 173 -3.72 6.97 17.96
C ALA A 173 -3.80 8.25 18.81
N THR A 174 -2.95 9.21 18.52
CA THR A 174 -2.96 10.54 19.13
C THR A 174 -3.16 11.61 18.05
N SER A 175 -3.84 12.70 18.38
CA SER A 175 -3.95 13.82 17.43
C SER A 175 -2.65 14.61 17.38
N VAL A 176 -2.32 15.18 16.22
CA VAL A 176 -1.25 16.17 16.11
C VAL A 176 -1.58 17.41 16.95
N THR A 177 -0.56 18.10 17.42
CA THR A 177 -0.71 19.35 18.19
C THR A 177 -1.37 20.41 17.34
N ALA A 178 -2.36 21.15 17.88
CA ALA A 178 -2.97 22.24 17.15
C ALA A 178 -1.94 23.38 16.90
N GLY A 179 -1.93 23.93 15.69
CA GLY A 179 -1.08 25.08 15.35
C GLY A 179 -1.58 26.37 15.97
N ALA A 180 -0.89 27.49 15.71
CA ALA A 180 -1.28 28.83 16.15
C ALA A 180 -2.67 29.25 15.66
N SER A 181 -3.15 28.66 14.56
CA SER A 181 -4.51 28.84 14.05
C SER A 181 -5.59 28.13 14.89
N GLY A 182 -5.20 27.27 15.84
CA GLY A 182 -6.09 26.41 16.60
C GLY A 182 -6.55 25.16 15.83
N GLN A 183 -6.06 24.96 14.60
CA GLN A 183 -6.40 23.81 13.77
C GLN A 183 -5.23 22.81 13.71
N THR A 184 -5.56 21.55 13.43
CA THR A 184 -4.58 20.46 13.37
C THR A 184 -4.10 20.18 11.96
N ASP A 185 -4.93 20.43 10.95
CA ASP A 185 -4.63 20.18 9.54
C ASP A 185 -3.48 21.06 9.01
N TRP A 186 -2.63 20.48 8.21
CA TRP A 186 -1.41 21.14 7.70
C TRP A 186 -1.68 22.33 6.77
N ALA A 187 -2.86 22.38 6.15
CA ALA A 187 -3.25 23.53 5.33
C ALA A 187 -3.34 24.86 6.12
N HIS A 188 -3.58 24.77 7.43
CA HIS A 188 -3.70 25.91 8.34
C HIS A 188 -2.52 26.06 9.30
N LYS A 189 -1.46 25.29 9.11
CA LYS A 189 -0.23 25.33 9.91
C LYS A 189 0.89 26.04 9.17
N THR A 190 1.76 26.65 9.95
CA THR A 190 3.03 27.19 9.44
C THR A 190 4.00 26.06 9.08
N PRO A 191 4.96 26.29 8.16
CA PRO A 191 5.97 25.30 7.82
C PRO A 191 6.74 24.73 9.04
N THR A 192 7.01 25.57 10.02
CA THR A 192 7.71 25.17 11.26
C THR A 192 6.84 24.24 12.11
N GLU A 193 5.54 24.48 12.19
CA GLU A 193 4.62 23.62 12.93
C GLU A 193 4.50 22.23 12.28
N ILE A 194 4.52 22.18 10.94
CA ILE A 194 4.51 20.89 10.21
C ILE A 194 5.80 20.11 10.45
N LEU A 195 6.95 20.79 10.44
CA LEU A 195 8.23 20.17 10.81
C LEU A 195 8.18 19.59 12.21
N ASN A 196 7.63 20.32 13.16
CA ASN A 196 7.49 19.86 14.55
C ASN A 196 6.55 18.65 14.65
N ASP A 197 5.44 18.60 13.93
CA ASP A 197 4.53 17.45 13.96
C ASP A 197 5.23 16.15 13.54
N ILE A 198 6.08 16.22 12.53
CA ILE A 198 6.82 15.05 12.03
C ILE A 198 7.95 14.67 12.96
N ASP A 199 8.73 15.65 13.44
CA ASP A 199 9.79 15.40 14.41
C ASP A 199 9.23 14.85 15.74
N GLU A 200 8.10 15.37 16.22
CA GLU A 200 7.41 14.83 17.39
C GLU A 200 6.99 13.37 17.21
N ALA A 201 6.55 12.97 16.01
CA ALA A 201 6.20 11.59 15.74
C ALA A 201 7.44 10.67 15.80
N ILE A 202 8.56 11.11 15.21
CA ILE A 202 9.82 10.35 15.23
C ILE A 202 10.35 10.25 16.68
N ILE A 203 10.37 11.35 17.41
CA ILE A 203 10.85 11.40 18.79
C ILE A 203 9.97 10.56 19.71
N ALA A 204 8.64 10.59 19.51
CA ALA A 204 7.72 9.79 20.31
C ALA A 204 7.97 8.29 20.14
N GLY A 205 8.20 7.81 18.90
CA GLY A 205 8.56 6.42 18.65
C GLY A 205 9.90 6.02 19.24
N TRP A 206 10.91 6.90 19.11
CA TRP A 206 12.23 6.65 19.69
C TRP A 206 12.22 6.68 21.24
N THR A 207 11.45 7.58 21.82
CA THR A 207 11.25 7.64 23.27
C THR A 207 10.52 6.41 23.80
N GLY A 208 9.44 5.98 23.11
CA GLY A 208 8.73 4.75 23.46
C GLY A 208 9.64 3.53 23.46
N ALA A 209 10.56 3.45 22.50
CA ALA A 209 11.57 2.40 22.41
C ALA A 209 12.80 2.62 23.34
N GLN A 210 12.66 3.41 24.39
CA GLN A 210 13.72 3.68 25.37
C GLN A 210 15.03 4.18 24.76
N TYR A 211 14.93 4.97 23.69
CA TYR A 211 16.07 5.56 22.97
C TYR A 211 17.00 4.54 22.29
N ASP A 212 16.50 3.34 21.97
CA ASP A 212 17.27 2.40 21.14
C ASP A 212 17.46 2.98 19.73
N ASN A 213 18.71 3.09 19.30
CA ASN A 213 19.04 3.64 17.98
C ASN A 213 18.54 2.77 16.82
N SER A 214 18.35 1.47 17.03
CA SER A 214 17.79 0.57 16.01
C SER A 214 16.28 0.72 15.84
N ALA A 215 15.61 1.34 16.81
CA ALA A 215 14.16 1.53 16.86
C ALA A 215 13.71 2.96 16.54
N ILE A 216 14.56 3.75 15.90
CA ILE A 216 14.18 5.09 15.42
C ILE A 216 13.24 4.94 14.21
N PRO A 217 12.03 5.51 14.23
CA PRO A 217 11.15 5.51 13.08
C PRO A 217 11.85 6.10 11.85
N ASN A 218 11.90 5.32 10.80
CA ASN A 218 12.59 5.67 9.55
C ASN A 218 11.66 5.72 8.34
N HIS A 219 10.41 5.38 8.53
CA HIS A 219 9.41 5.36 7.47
C HIS A 219 8.14 6.07 7.93
N ILE A 220 7.69 7.04 7.14
CA ILE A 220 6.50 7.85 7.44
C ILE A 220 5.54 7.77 6.27
N LEU A 221 4.30 7.36 6.57
CA LEU A 221 3.20 7.33 5.61
C LEU A 221 2.26 8.49 5.87
N ILE A 222 1.95 9.23 4.83
CA ILE A 222 1.00 10.35 4.87
C ILE A 222 0.06 10.29 3.64
N ASP A 223 -1.05 11.00 3.71
CA ASP A 223 -1.96 11.08 2.57
C ASP A 223 -1.33 11.87 1.39
N PRO A 224 -1.72 11.57 0.14
CA PRO A 224 -1.14 12.18 -1.05
C PRO A 224 -1.29 13.72 -1.13
N ALA A 225 -2.36 14.27 -0.54
CA ALA A 225 -2.58 15.73 -0.55
C ALA A 225 -1.56 16.46 0.34
N ASN A 226 -1.35 15.94 1.55
CA ASN A 226 -0.34 16.48 2.47
C ASN A 226 1.08 16.20 1.98
N PHE A 227 1.32 15.04 1.34
CA PHE A 227 2.60 14.76 0.68
C PHE A 227 2.92 15.80 -0.40
N ALA A 228 1.97 16.12 -1.27
CA ALA A 228 2.14 17.16 -2.28
C ALA A 228 2.31 18.55 -1.64
N TYR A 229 1.64 18.80 -0.51
CA TYR A 229 1.72 20.08 0.21
C TYR A 229 3.13 20.32 0.78
N ILE A 230 3.71 19.36 1.49
CA ILE A 230 5.06 19.47 2.07
C ILE A 230 6.17 19.53 1.01
N ASN A 231 5.94 18.93 -0.16
CA ASN A 231 6.91 18.97 -1.25
C ASN A 231 6.99 20.33 -1.92
N ARG A 232 5.86 21.04 -2.04
CA ARG A 232 5.80 22.40 -2.67
C ARG A 232 6.04 23.54 -1.69
N THR A 233 5.75 23.34 -0.40
CA THR A 233 5.84 24.42 0.60
C THR A 233 7.28 24.57 1.06
N MET A 234 7.78 25.82 1.04
CA MET A 234 9.14 26.14 1.44
C MET A 234 9.21 26.40 2.94
N VAL A 235 10.32 26.01 3.55
CA VAL A 235 10.62 26.33 4.94
C VAL A 235 10.84 27.83 5.07
N SER A 236 10.25 28.45 6.09
CA SER A 236 10.49 29.87 6.39
C SER A 236 11.27 30.03 7.68
N VAL A 237 12.30 30.87 7.64
CA VAL A 237 13.08 31.26 8.82
C VAL A 237 12.83 32.76 9.08
N ASN A 238 12.34 33.06 10.28
CA ASN A 238 12.00 34.45 10.66
C ASN A 238 11.04 35.16 9.66
N GLY A 239 10.12 34.38 9.06
CA GLY A 239 9.16 34.93 8.07
C GLY A 239 9.70 35.06 6.64
N TYR A 240 10.94 34.72 6.37
CA TYR A 240 11.53 34.71 5.04
C TYR A 240 11.56 33.28 4.48
N PRO A 241 11.00 33.04 3.28
CA PRO A 241 11.06 31.71 2.65
C PRO A 241 12.50 31.37 2.25
N THR A 242 12.91 30.16 2.55
CA THR A 242 14.18 29.58 2.10
C THR A 242 13.95 28.82 0.77
N PRO A 243 14.99 28.58 -0.05
CA PRO A 243 14.83 27.81 -1.27
C PRO A 243 14.71 26.28 -1.05
N VAL A 244 14.44 25.84 0.18
CA VAL A 244 14.35 24.42 0.57
C VAL A 244 12.90 24.10 0.91
N SER A 245 12.34 23.02 0.32
CA SER A 245 11.01 22.52 0.67
C SER A 245 11.03 21.85 2.05
N ILE A 246 9.85 21.76 2.69
CA ILE A 246 9.69 21.05 3.97
C ILE A 246 10.17 19.59 3.82
N MET A 247 9.81 18.94 2.72
CA MET A 247 10.22 17.57 2.43
C MET A 247 11.73 17.42 2.39
N GLN A 248 12.43 18.26 1.64
CA GLN A 248 13.88 18.20 1.52
C GLN A 248 14.56 18.50 2.85
N TYR A 249 14.04 19.48 3.59
CA TYR A 249 14.57 19.81 4.92
C TYR A 249 14.43 18.63 5.88
N LEU A 250 13.28 17.95 5.89
CA LEU A 250 13.04 16.78 6.76
C LEU A 250 13.96 15.62 6.42
N VAL A 251 14.17 15.33 5.14
CA VAL A 251 15.05 14.21 4.74
C VAL A 251 16.52 14.48 5.15
N ASP A 252 16.95 15.72 5.06
CA ASP A 252 18.34 16.09 5.32
C ASP A 252 18.62 16.42 6.81
N HIS A 253 17.63 16.93 7.55
CA HIS A 253 17.80 17.51 8.89
C HIS A 253 16.77 16.94 9.88
N ASN A 254 16.84 15.63 10.13
CA ASN A 254 16.00 14.98 11.13
C ASN A 254 16.86 14.18 12.14
N ILE A 255 16.25 13.76 13.23
CA ILE A 255 16.95 13.02 14.28
C ILE A 255 17.41 11.62 13.82
N ALA A 256 16.66 10.97 12.93
CA ALA A 256 17.03 9.68 12.36
C ALA A 256 18.31 9.81 11.54
N LYS A 257 18.40 10.84 10.69
CA LYS A 257 19.58 11.13 9.87
C LYS A 257 20.81 11.45 10.73
N ALA A 258 20.64 12.20 11.81
CA ALA A 258 21.71 12.48 12.78
C ALA A 258 22.27 11.20 13.44
N LYS A 259 21.49 10.13 13.47
CA LYS A 259 21.87 8.80 13.96
C LYS A 259 22.30 7.83 12.87
N GLY A 260 22.39 8.29 11.63
CA GLY A 260 22.80 7.48 10.47
C GLY A 260 21.69 6.60 9.88
N VAL A 261 20.43 6.91 10.15
CA VAL A 261 19.26 6.23 9.59
C VAL A 261 18.59 7.16 8.58
N ASP A 262 18.39 6.68 7.35
CA ASP A 262 17.72 7.45 6.32
C ASP A 262 16.21 7.45 6.55
N LEU A 263 15.59 8.63 6.49
CA LEU A 263 14.16 8.82 6.63
C LEU A 263 13.49 8.76 5.25
N VAL A 264 12.48 7.93 5.13
CA VAL A 264 11.62 7.84 3.94
C VAL A 264 10.24 8.38 4.30
N ILE A 265 9.80 9.40 3.58
CA ILE A 265 8.43 9.92 3.68
C ILE A 265 7.70 9.53 2.39
N ALA A 266 6.59 8.84 2.53
CA ALA A 266 5.90 8.23 1.41
C ALA A 266 4.41 8.54 1.42
N GLU A 267 3.84 8.70 0.22
CA GLU A 267 2.40 8.86 0.06
C GLU A 267 1.68 7.51 0.19
N CYS A 268 0.56 7.52 0.91
CA CYS A 268 -0.32 6.38 1.02
C CYS A 268 -1.78 6.82 0.94
N ARG A 269 -2.49 6.32 -0.09
CA ARG A 269 -3.91 6.65 -0.31
C ARG A 269 -4.82 6.17 0.83
N PHE A 270 -4.41 5.12 1.53
CA PHE A 270 -5.20 4.54 2.62
C PHE A 270 -5.13 5.36 3.92
N CYS A 271 -4.20 6.33 4.01
CA CYS A 271 -4.13 7.28 5.11
C CYS A 271 -5.29 8.26 5.12
N ILE A 272 -5.98 8.45 3.97
CA ILE A 272 -7.13 9.33 3.85
C ILE A 272 -8.29 8.79 4.70
N GLY A 273 -8.71 9.53 5.70
CA GLY A 273 -9.83 9.17 6.56
C GLY A 273 -9.59 7.96 7.47
N ALA A 274 -8.33 7.51 7.63
CA ALA A 274 -7.97 6.38 8.49
C ALA A 274 -7.97 6.73 9.98
N GLY A 275 -7.90 8.01 10.32
CA GLY A 275 -7.85 8.50 11.69
C GLY A 275 -9.21 8.58 12.37
N VAL A 276 -9.19 8.87 13.67
CA VAL A 276 -10.39 9.07 14.46
C VAL A 276 -11.23 10.21 13.90
N GLY A 277 -12.53 9.98 13.76
CA GLY A 277 -13.44 10.96 13.14
C GLY A 277 -13.27 11.12 11.65
N LYS A 278 -12.71 10.12 10.94
CA LYS A 278 -12.41 10.16 9.50
C LYS A 278 -11.43 11.27 9.10
N LYS A 279 -10.57 11.66 10.00
CA LYS A 279 -9.45 12.55 9.70
C LYS A 279 -8.33 11.76 9.02
N ASN A 280 -7.42 12.47 8.35
CA ASN A 280 -6.23 11.84 7.78
C ASN A 280 -5.28 11.40 8.89
N ARG A 281 -4.58 10.31 8.64
CA ARG A 281 -3.63 9.69 9.57
C ARG A 281 -2.21 9.75 9.00
N MET A 282 -1.27 10.15 9.83
CA MET A 282 0.16 9.94 9.62
C MET A 282 0.60 8.74 10.45
N VAL A 283 1.43 7.89 9.85
CA VAL A 283 2.00 6.73 10.52
C VAL A 283 3.52 6.81 10.43
N ALA A 284 4.18 6.73 11.58
CA ALA A 284 5.64 6.66 11.67
C ALA A 284 6.05 5.34 12.29
N TYR A 285 6.94 4.60 11.65
CA TYR A 285 7.40 3.28 12.10
C TYR A 285 8.80 2.94 11.59
N VAL A 286 9.33 1.84 12.08
CA VAL A 286 10.61 1.30 11.61
C VAL A 286 10.34 0.27 10.52
N ASN A 287 10.66 0.60 9.26
CA ASN A 287 10.50 -0.32 8.14
C ASN A 287 11.70 -1.29 8.08
N GLN A 288 11.69 -2.24 8.97
CA GLN A 288 12.62 -3.37 9.03
C GLN A 288 11.85 -4.58 9.51
N ARG A 289 12.14 -5.74 8.96
CA ARG A 289 11.47 -7.01 9.28
C ARG A 289 11.44 -7.34 10.77
N ARG A 290 12.48 -6.95 11.52
CA ARG A 290 12.53 -7.15 12.97
C ARG A 290 11.37 -6.46 13.69
N PHE A 291 10.90 -5.33 13.19
CA PHE A 291 9.85 -4.51 13.79
C PHE A 291 8.50 -4.72 13.12
N VAL A 292 8.48 -4.66 11.80
CA VAL A 292 7.25 -4.79 11.00
C VAL A 292 7.56 -5.63 9.77
N GLY A 293 6.72 -6.62 9.49
CA GLY A 293 6.88 -7.49 8.33
C GLY A 293 5.59 -8.20 7.96
N MET A 294 5.57 -8.81 6.79
CA MET A 294 4.47 -9.64 6.33
C MET A 294 5.02 -10.90 5.68
N ASP A 295 4.42 -12.04 6.01
CA ASP A 295 4.78 -13.29 5.37
C ASP A 295 3.85 -13.57 4.20
N VAL A 296 4.41 -14.07 3.13
CA VAL A 296 3.69 -14.66 1.99
C VAL A 296 4.18 -16.09 1.83
N PRO A 297 3.62 -17.04 2.63
CA PRO A 297 4.08 -18.41 2.64
C PRO A 297 4.08 -19.07 1.27
N VAL A 298 3.08 -18.77 0.44
CA VAL A 298 3.01 -19.22 -0.96
C VAL A 298 2.73 -18.02 -1.84
N PRO A 299 3.69 -17.57 -2.65
CA PRO A 299 3.46 -16.52 -3.64
C PRO A 299 2.47 -16.98 -4.70
N MET A 300 1.77 -16.03 -5.32
CA MET A 300 0.76 -16.34 -6.33
C MET A 300 1.36 -17.18 -7.48
N SER A 301 0.74 -18.32 -7.74
CA SER A 301 1.12 -19.23 -8.80
C SER A 301 -0.09 -19.90 -9.43
N ARG A 302 0.03 -20.29 -10.70
CA ARG A 302 -0.96 -21.11 -11.38
C ARG A 302 -0.84 -22.55 -10.86
N VAL A 303 -1.89 -23.01 -10.20
CA VAL A 303 -1.90 -24.35 -9.58
C VAL A 303 -2.43 -25.40 -10.55
N MET A 304 -3.45 -25.05 -11.33
CA MET A 304 -4.18 -26.00 -12.16
C MET A 304 -4.72 -25.30 -13.43
N THR A 305 -4.70 -26.05 -14.53
CA THR A 305 -5.40 -25.68 -15.76
C THR A 305 -6.10 -26.91 -16.30
N GLN A 306 -7.40 -26.78 -16.60
CA GLN A 306 -8.17 -27.89 -17.14
C GLN A 306 -9.17 -27.41 -18.20
N PRO A 307 -9.48 -28.26 -19.22
CA PRO A 307 -10.52 -27.97 -20.17
C PRO A 307 -11.90 -28.17 -19.52
N ASN A 308 -12.79 -27.23 -19.76
CA ASN A 308 -14.19 -27.33 -19.37
C ASN A 308 -15.06 -27.50 -20.62
N VAL A 309 -15.52 -28.72 -20.85
CA VAL A 309 -16.31 -29.06 -22.04
C VAL A 309 -17.68 -28.39 -22.02
N GLY A 310 -18.26 -28.19 -20.82
CA GLY A 310 -19.57 -27.56 -20.66
C GLY A 310 -19.64 -26.12 -21.14
N THR A 311 -18.54 -25.38 -21.02
CA THR A 311 -18.43 -23.96 -21.41
C THR A 311 -17.55 -23.75 -22.63
N ALA A 312 -16.96 -24.81 -23.18
CA ALA A 312 -15.97 -24.78 -24.25
C ALA A 312 -14.82 -23.79 -23.93
N SER A 313 -14.27 -23.88 -22.70
CA SER A 313 -13.22 -23.02 -22.17
C SER A 313 -12.08 -23.81 -21.55
N TYR A 314 -10.96 -23.13 -21.37
CA TYR A 314 -9.89 -23.56 -20.47
C TYR A 314 -10.00 -22.75 -19.18
N ASP A 315 -10.13 -23.46 -18.06
CA ASP A 315 -10.21 -22.85 -16.75
C ASP A 315 -8.88 -23.03 -16.03
N SER A 316 -8.28 -21.93 -15.59
CA SER A 316 -7.03 -21.92 -14.83
C SER A 316 -7.28 -21.34 -13.44
N LEU A 317 -6.73 -22.01 -12.42
CA LEU A 317 -6.81 -21.59 -11.03
C LEU A 317 -5.46 -21.08 -10.55
N TYR A 318 -5.45 -19.87 -10.00
CA TYR A 318 -4.31 -19.25 -9.35
C TYR A 318 -4.57 -19.19 -7.87
N MET A 319 -3.56 -19.51 -7.08
CA MET A 319 -3.64 -19.49 -5.62
C MET A 319 -2.41 -18.83 -5.03
N ALA A 320 -2.60 -18.18 -3.91
CA ALA A 320 -1.55 -17.67 -3.03
C ALA A 320 -1.95 -17.87 -1.58
N ASN A 321 -0.98 -17.85 -0.69
CA ASN A 321 -1.21 -17.87 0.74
C ASN A 321 -0.55 -16.63 1.34
N VAL A 322 -1.35 -15.71 1.90
CA VAL A 322 -0.91 -14.39 2.32
C VAL A 322 -1.16 -14.22 3.81
N GLY A 323 -0.10 -13.93 4.56
CA GLY A 323 -0.18 -13.64 5.98
C GLY A 323 -0.66 -12.23 6.28
N GLN A 324 -1.10 -12.01 7.50
CA GLN A 324 -1.38 -10.67 7.99
C GLN A 324 -0.08 -9.90 8.29
N VAL A 325 -0.18 -8.59 8.36
CA VAL A 325 0.92 -7.73 8.84
C VAL A 325 1.25 -8.09 10.29
N LYS A 326 2.54 -8.21 10.57
CA LYS A 326 3.09 -8.47 11.90
C LYS A 326 3.76 -7.22 12.41
N ILE A 327 3.29 -6.72 13.53
CA ILE A 327 3.94 -5.64 14.27
C ILE A 327 4.53 -6.27 15.53
N HIS A 328 5.84 -6.47 15.55
CA HIS A 328 6.53 -7.14 16.65
C HIS A 328 6.80 -6.21 17.82
N TYR A 329 7.01 -4.93 17.54
CA TYR A 329 7.25 -3.90 18.55
C TYR A 329 6.29 -2.75 18.34
N ILE A 330 5.47 -2.48 19.36
CA ILE A 330 4.43 -1.45 19.32
C ILE A 330 5.01 -0.07 19.59
N ASP A 331 6.02 0.00 20.47
CA ASP A 331 6.56 1.26 20.98
C ASP A 331 7.11 2.22 19.89
N PRO A 332 7.87 1.75 18.86
CA PRO A 332 8.35 2.63 17.80
C PRO A 332 7.30 2.90 16.71
N PHE A 333 6.08 2.40 16.89
CA PHE A 333 5.00 2.53 15.90
C PHE A 333 3.99 3.59 16.36
N ILE A 334 3.90 4.70 15.65
CA ILE A 334 3.14 5.88 16.07
C ILE A 334 2.04 6.22 15.07
N TYR A 335 0.82 6.40 15.57
CA TYR A 335 -0.30 6.99 14.82
C TYR A 335 -0.51 8.45 15.23
N ARG A 336 -0.56 9.34 14.26
CA ARG A 336 -0.91 10.76 14.43
C ARG A 336 -2.10 11.09 13.54
N ASP A 337 -3.21 11.47 14.15
CA ASP A 337 -4.45 11.77 13.46
C ASP A 337 -4.67 13.27 13.35
N GLY A 338 -5.29 13.70 12.24
CA GLY A 338 -5.74 15.08 12.06
C GLY A 338 -4.79 15.98 11.29
N ILE A 339 -3.90 15.39 10.50
CA ILE A 339 -3.03 16.15 9.58
C ILE A 339 -3.80 16.65 8.38
#